data_3107ef55ca5db7180f34d1b0c736dc0f
#
_entry.id   3107ef55ca5db7180f34d1b0c736dc0f
#
_cell.length_a   1.000
_cell.length_b   1.000
_cell.length_c   1.000
_cell.angle_alpha   90.00
_cell.angle_beta   90.00
_cell.angle_gamma   90.00
#
_symmetry.space_group_name_H-M   'P 1'
#
loop_
_entity.id
_entity.type
_entity.pdbx_description
1 polymer ?
#
loop_
_entity_poly.entity_id
_entity_poly.type
_entity_poly.pdbx_seq_one_letter_code
_entity_poly.pdbx_strand_id
1 'polypeptide(L)'
;LRSDRSISYHGLEDRTPFLDRLFVQKYLSIPADVRFHKKNNNCEKFLLRKAFDNGETLPAEVLWRQKEQFGDGVGYSWIDSIRDFVENEVTDQQLATAEFRFPVNTPDTKEGYYYRTIFEGYFPQESAARCVPGGKSIACSTAEALEWDESFKNNADPSGRSMKDVHAGES
;
A
#
# COMPACT_ATOMS: atom_id res chain seq x y z
N LEU A 1 -5.71 5.37 6.94
CA LEU A 1 -6.53 6.33 6.21
C LEU A 1 -7.60 5.62 5.37
N ARG A 2 -7.21 4.72 4.44
CA ARG A 2 -8.17 4.00 3.56
C ARG A 2 -9.13 3.13 4.36
N SER A 3 -8.62 2.30 5.25
CA SER A 3 -9.43 1.43 6.10
C SER A 3 -10.40 2.25 6.93
N ASP A 4 -9.88 3.18 7.72
CA ASP A 4 -10.68 4.03 8.61
C ASP A 4 -11.78 4.78 7.84
N ARG A 5 -11.44 5.55 6.80
CA ARG A 5 -12.43 6.37 6.08
C ARG A 5 -13.45 5.54 5.30
N SER A 6 -13.01 4.46 4.64
CA SER A 6 -13.94 3.62 3.87
C SER A 6 -14.91 2.87 4.77
N ILE A 7 -14.44 2.36 5.89
CA ILE A 7 -15.25 1.59 6.83
C ILE A 7 -16.20 2.52 7.59
N SER A 8 -15.68 3.64 8.11
CA SER A 8 -16.47 4.62 8.87
C SER A 8 -17.56 5.27 8.02
N TYR A 9 -17.34 5.48 6.72
CA TYR A 9 -18.36 6.00 5.80
C TYR A 9 -19.63 5.12 5.79
N HIS A 10 -19.46 3.82 5.96
CA HIS A 10 -20.57 2.86 6.03
C HIS A 10 -21.08 2.59 7.45
N GLY A 11 -20.66 3.38 8.43
CA GLY A 11 -21.07 3.21 9.83
C GLY A 11 -20.50 1.97 10.50
N LEU A 12 -19.40 1.42 9.98
CA LEU A 12 -18.72 0.25 10.52
C LEU A 12 -17.46 0.66 11.27
N GLU A 13 -17.04 -0.17 12.21
CA GLU A 13 -15.77 -0.05 12.91
C GLU A 13 -14.84 -1.21 12.50
N ASP A 14 -13.60 -0.90 12.18
CA ASP A 14 -12.59 -1.93 11.99
C ASP A 14 -12.05 -2.45 13.32
N ARG A 15 -11.70 -3.73 13.34
CA ARG A 15 -11.01 -4.35 14.46
C ARG A 15 -9.60 -4.72 14.02
N THR A 16 -8.62 -4.22 14.76
CA THR A 16 -7.20 -4.36 14.44
C THR A 16 -6.49 -5.23 15.49
N PRO A 17 -6.61 -6.57 15.44
CA PRO A 17 -6.08 -7.46 16.47
C PRO A 17 -4.57 -7.31 16.68
N PHE A 18 -3.82 -6.93 15.65
CA PHE A 18 -2.37 -6.68 15.77
C PHE A 18 -2.03 -5.36 16.48
N LEU A 19 -3.01 -4.49 16.75
CA LEU A 19 -2.86 -3.28 17.55
C LEU A 19 -3.40 -3.46 18.97
N ASP A 20 -3.88 -4.66 19.32
CA ASP A 20 -4.24 -4.98 20.70
C ASP A 20 -3.06 -4.74 21.63
N ARG A 21 -3.31 -4.06 22.73
CA ARG A 21 -2.26 -3.63 23.66
C ARG A 21 -1.45 -4.80 24.22
N LEU A 22 -2.12 -5.88 24.60
CA LEU A 22 -1.44 -7.05 25.15
C LEU A 22 -0.63 -7.79 24.09
N PHE A 23 -1.19 -7.89 22.87
CA PHE A 23 -0.46 -8.44 21.73
C PHE A 23 0.81 -7.64 21.43
N VAL A 24 0.71 -6.32 21.33
CA VAL A 24 1.84 -5.42 21.06
C VAL A 24 2.90 -5.54 22.16
N GLN A 25 2.50 -5.49 23.44
CA GLN A 25 3.42 -5.62 24.56
C GLN A 25 4.15 -6.97 24.53
N LYS A 26 3.41 -8.06 24.28
CA LYS A 26 3.99 -9.40 24.20
C LYS A 26 4.96 -9.51 23.02
N TYR A 27 4.57 -9.02 21.85
CA TYR A 27 5.44 -9.06 20.68
C TYR A 27 6.72 -8.23 20.89
N LEU A 28 6.61 -7.02 21.42
CA LEU A 28 7.75 -6.16 21.68
C LEU A 28 8.66 -6.65 22.81
N SER A 29 8.16 -7.49 23.73
CA SER A 29 8.99 -8.13 24.76
C SER A 29 9.93 -9.21 24.21
N ILE A 30 9.67 -9.72 22.99
CA ILE A 30 10.56 -10.65 22.32
C ILE A 30 11.84 -9.91 21.87
N PRO A 31 13.04 -10.43 22.11
CA PRO A 31 14.27 -9.80 21.70
C PRO A 31 14.28 -9.43 20.20
N ALA A 32 14.85 -8.28 19.87
CA ALA A 32 14.82 -7.74 18.50
C ALA A 32 15.52 -8.68 17.49
N ASP A 33 16.58 -9.35 17.91
CA ASP A 33 17.30 -10.30 17.08
C ASP A 33 16.48 -11.56 16.74
N VAL A 34 15.55 -11.96 17.61
CA VAL A 34 14.61 -13.06 17.34
C VAL A 34 13.50 -12.60 16.39
N ARG A 35 13.08 -11.35 16.49
CA ARG A 35 12.05 -10.76 15.61
C ARG A 35 12.57 -10.46 14.21
N PHE A 36 13.88 -10.37 14.02
CA PHE A 36 14.50 -9.92 12.79
C PHE A 36 14.43 -11.00 11.71
N HIS A 37 13.65 -10.75 10.67
CA HIS A 37 13.33 -11.75 9.63
C HIS A 37 14.55 -12.24 8.82
N LYS A 38 15.59 -11.41 8.63
CA LYS A 38 16.81 -11.78 7.87
C LYS A 38 17.54 -12.99 8.46
N LYS A 39 17.41 -13.23 9.76
CA LYS A 39 17.96 -14.43 10.42
C LYS A 39 17.14 -15.69 10.14
N ASN A 40 15.94 -15.56 9.60
CA ASN A 40 14.99 -16.64 9.37
C ASN A 40 14.73 -16.82 7.87
N ASN A 41 15.78 -16.93 7.07
CA ASN A 41 15.73 -17.13 5.62
C ASN A 41 14.89 -16.06 4.88
N ASN A 42 14.95 -14.81 5.35
CA ASN A 42 14.15 -13.68 4.83
C ASN A 42 12.63 -13.89 4.87
N CYS A 43 12.14 -14.91 5.61
CA CYS A 43 10.72 -15.17 5.71
C CYS A 43 10.03 -14.07 6.51
N GLU A 44 9.24 -13.25 5.84
CA GLU A 44 8.45 -12.21 6.49
C GLU A 44 7.39 -12.80 7.43
N LYS A 45 7.16 -12.13 8.54
CA LYS A 45 6.23 -12.57 9.60
C LYS A 45 6.56 -13.95 10.19
N PHE A 46 7.82 -14.36 10.15
CA PHE A 46 8.26 -15.70 10.54
C PHE A 46 7.72 -16.13 11.92
N LEU A 47 7.87 -15.30 12.96
CA LEU A 47 7.40 -15.64 14.30
C LEU A 47 5.89 -15.87 14.35
N LEU A 48 5.12 -15.03 13.64
CA LEU A 48 3.67 -15.19 13.58
C LEU A 48 3.30 -16.49 12.87
N ARG A 49 3.93 -16.78 11.74
CA ARG A 49 3.72 -18.03 11.01
C ARG A 49 4.09 -19.24 11.86
N LYS A 50 5.26 -19.18 12.52
CA LYS A 50 5.74 -20.25 13.39
C LYS A 50 4.80 -20.51 14.58
N ALA A 51 4.15 -19.49 15.11
CA ALA A 51 3.16 -19.64 16.18
C ALA A 51 1.93 -20.46 15.77
N PHE A 52 1.59 -20.49 14.47
CA PHE A 52 0.48 -21.25 13.92
C PHE A 52 0.90 -22.52 13.16
N ASP A 53 2.19 -22.85 13.18
CA ASP A 53 2.77 -24.03 12.52
C ASP A 53 2.61 -25.29 13.41
N ASN A 54 1.37 -25.62 13.68
CA ASN A 54 1.00 -26.80 14.50
C ASN A 54 0.39 -27.94 13.69
N GLY A 55 0.27 -27.79 12.38
CA GLY A 55 -0.31 -28.78 11.48
C GLY A 55 -1.84 -28.87 11.49
N GLU A 56 -2.51 -28.10 12.35
CA GLU A 56 -3.96 -28.16 12.53
C GLU A 56 -4.69 -26.86 12.16
N THR A 57 -4.07 -25.71 12.47
CA THR A 57 -4.74 -24.40 12.35
C THR A 57 -4.83 -23.91 10.90
N LEU A 58 -3.75 -24.05 10.15
CA LEU A 58 -3.65 -23.60 8.75
C LEU A 58 -2.89 -24.63 7.92
N PRO A 59 -3.32 -24.86 6.66
CA PRO A 59 -2.55 -25.65 5.70
C PRO A 59 -1.16 -25.02 5.47
N ALA A 60 -0.14 -25.84 5.26
CA ALA A 60 1.23 -25.38 5.11
C ALA A 60 1.41 -24.43 3.91
N GLU A 61 0.72 -24.70 2.79
CA GLU A 61 0.73 -23.85 1.59
C GLU A 61 0.15 -22.46 1.83
N VAL A 62 -0.76 -22.31 2.77
CA VAL A 62 -1.31 -21.00 3.18
C VAL A 62 -0.39 -20.32 4.20
N LEU A 63 0.06 -21.09 5.19
CA LEU A 63 0.87 -20.58 6.28
C LEU A 63 2.22 -20.01 5.80
N TRP A 64 2.86 -20.70 4.87
CA TRP A 64 4.21 -20.36 4.39
C TRP A 64 4.21 -19.70 3.00
N ARG A 65 3.03 -19.37 2.44
CA ARG A 65 2.98 -18.66 1.17
C ARG A 65 3.72 -17.34 1.22
N GLN A 66 4.20 -16.91 0.07
CA GLN A 66 4.81 -15.59 -0.09
C GLN A 66 3.84 -14.49 0.39
N LYS A 67 4.40 -13.51 1.12
CA LYS A 67 3.63 -12.32 1.48
C LYS A 67 3.41 -11.45 0.25
N GLU A 68 2.18 -11.09 0.02
CA GLU A 68 1.78 -10.13 -0.99
C GLU A 68 1.09 -8.94 -0.33
N GLN A 69 1.12 -7.80 -0.97
CA GLN A 69 0.27 -6.68 -0.59
C GLN A 69 -1.18 -7.01 -0.95
N PHE A 70 -2.12 -6.40 -0.26
CA PHE A 70 -3.53 -6.66 -0.52
C PHE A 70 -3.91 -6.35 -1.99
N GLY A 71 -3.37 -5.27 -2.56
CA GLY A 71 -3.58 -4.92 -3.97
C GLY A 71 -3.07 -5.97 -4.95
N ASP A 72 -1.91 -6.58 -4.65
CA ASP A 72 -1.31 -7.61 -5.50
C ASP A 72 -2.00 -8.97 -5.31
N GLY A 73 -2.42 -9.26 -4.08
CA GLY A 73 -3.08 -10.51 -3.72
C GLY A 73 -4.47 -10.72 -4.33
N VAL A 74 -5.12 -9.66 -4.82
CA VAL A 74 -6.37 -9.75 -5.61
C VAL A 74 -6.14 -9.98 -7.10
N GLY A 75 -4.87 -9.96 -7.52
CA GLY A 75 -4.45 -10.23 -8.90
C GLY A 75 -3.91 -8.97 -9.61
N TYR A 76 -2.84 -9.17 -10.38
CA TYR A 76 -2.19 -8.10 -11.14
C TYR A 76 -3.09 -7.48 -12.21
N SER A 77 -4.05 -8.22 -12.74
CA SER A 77 -5.05 -7.73 -13.69
C SER A 77 -5.87 -6.53 -13.18
N TRP A 78 -5.93 -6.33 -11.86
CA TRP A 78 -6.59 -5.17 -11.28
C TRP A 78 -5.94 -3.84 -11.70
N ILE A 79 -4.61 -3.77 -11.66
CA ILE A 79 -3.85 -2.57 -12.05
C ILE A 79 -4.05 -2.29 -13.53
N ASP A 80 -3.94 -3.32 -14.37
CA ASP A 80 -4.12 -3.19 -15.81
C ASP A 80 -5.56 -2.79 -16.14
N SER A 81 -6.54 -3.39 -15.50
CA SER A 81 -7.95 -3.05 -15.69
C SER A 81 -8.28 -1.60 -15.35
N ILE A 82 -7.73 -1.08 -14.26
CA ILE A 82 -7.91 0.35 -13.90
C ILE A 82 -7.23 1.23 -14.95
N ARG A 83 -6.02 0.89 -15.38
CA ARG A 83 -5.29 1.64 -16.39
C ARG A 83 -6.07 1.69 -17.69
N ASP A 84 -6.51 0.55 -18.20
CA ASP A 84 -7.28 0.46 -19.43
C ASP A 84 -8.60 1.24 -19.34
N PHE A 85 -9.27 1.16 -18.21
CA PHE A 85 -10.49 1.93 -17.97
C PHE A 85 -10.21 3.44 -18.05
N VAL A 86 -9.20 3.91 -17.33
CA VAL A 86 -8.86 5.33 -17.27
C VAL A 86 -8.35 5.88 -18.60
N GLU A 87 -7.63 5.07 -19.41
CA GLU A 87 -7.21 5.45 -20.76
C GLU A 87 -8.39 5.81 -21.67
N ASN A 88 -9.55 5.21 -21.45
CA ASN A 88 -10.77 5.53 -22.19
C ASN A 88 -11.53 6.73 -21.60
N GLU A 89 -11.37 7.02 -20.32
CA GLU A 89 -12.10 8.10 -19.62
C GLU A 89 -11.37 9.45 -19.67
N VAL A 90 -10.04 9.44 -19.75
CA VAL A 90 -9.22 10.66 -19.70
C VAL A 90 -8.36 10.77 -20.95
N THR A 91 -8.58 11.84 -21.72
CA THR A 91 -7.80 12.14 -22.92
C THR A 91 -6.42 12.72 -22.58
N ASP A 92 -5.46 12.57 -23.49
CA ASP A 92 -4.13 13.18 -23.34
C ASP A 92 -4.22 14.72 -23.24
N GLN A 93 -5.17 15.31 -23.95
CA GLN A 93 -5.41 16.77 -23.89
C GLN A 93 -5.89 17.21 -22.50
N GLN A 94 -6.76 16.42 -21.86
CA GLN A 94 -7.19 16.72 -20.50
C GLN A 94 -6.02 16.66 -19.52
N LEU A 95 -5.18 15.65 -19.63
CA LEU A 95 -3.98 15.53 -18.79
C LEU A 95 -2.99 16.66 -19.06
N ALA A 96 -2.72 16.99 -20.32
CA ALA A 96 -1.82 18.07 -20.70
C ALA A 96 -2.26 19.46 -20.18
N THR A 97 -3.57 19.63 -19.95
CA THR A 97 -4.15 20.89 -19.43
C THR A 97 -4.56 20.77 -17.95
N ALA A 98 -4.09 19.75 -17.26
CA ALA A 98 -4.51 19.46 -15.88
C ALA A 98 -4.23 20.60 -14.90
N GLU A 99 -3.14 21.36 -15.09
CA GLU A 99 -2.77 22.47 -14.22
C GLU A 99 -3.80 23.62 -14.23
N PHE A 100 -4.49 23.83 -15.35
CA PHE A 100 -5.54 24.84 -15.45
C PHE A 100 -6.81 24.43 -14.69
N ARG A 101 -7.10 23.14 -14.65
CA ARG A 101 -8.25 22.63 -13.93
C ARG A 101 -7.97 22.36 -12.46
N PHE A 102 -6.77 21.87 -12.16
CA PHE A 102 -6.33 21.45 -10.83
C PHE A 102 -5.01 22.14 -10.45
N PRO A 103 -5.03 23.46 -10.15
CA PRO A 103 -3.81 24.24 -9.91
C PRO A 103 -3.09 23.85 -8.60
N VAL A 104 -3.78 23.16 -7.68
CA VAL A 104 -3.21 22.70 -6.42
C VAL A 104 -3.03 21.18 -6.49
N ASN A 105 -1.82 20.71 -6.26
CA ASN A 105 -1.47 19.29 -6.33
C ASN A 105 -1.94 18.65 -7.66
N THR A 106 -1.53 19.26 -8.76
CA THR A 106 -1.88 18.86 -10.12
C THR A 106 -1.55 17.38 -10.35
N PRO A 107 -2.49 16.56 -10.83
CA PRO A 107 -2.23 15.17 -11.16
C PRO A 107 -1.31 15.09 -12.40
N ASP A 108 -0.36 14.16 -12.37
CA ASP A 108 0.62 13.91 -13.44
C ASP A 108 0.32 12.62 -14.23
N THR A 109 -0.73 11.89 -13.85
CA THR A 109 -1.19 10.67 -14.53
C THR A 109 -2.68 10.75 -14.84
N LYS A 110 -3.14 10.01 -15.86
CA LYS A 110 -4.57 9.90 -16.18
C LYS A 110 -5.38 9.32 -15.01
N GLU A 111 -4.83 8.35 -14.31
CA GLU A 111 -5.45 7.76 -13.12
C GLU A 111 -5.59 8.82 -12.01
N GLY A 112 -4.53 9.57 -11.73
CA GLY A 112 -4.56 10.68 -10.79
C GLY A 112 -5.57 11.76 -11.19
N TYR A 113 -5.66 12.10 -12.49
CA TYR A 113 -6.64 13.03 -13.03
C TYR A 113 -8.08 12.54 -12.83
N TYR A 114 -8.33 11.28 -13.12
CA TYR A 114 -9.64 10.66 -12.95
C TYR A 114 -10.10 10.71 -11.48
N TYR A 115 -9.26 10.25 -10.55
CA TYR A 115 -9.57 10.32 -9.13
C TYR A 115 -9.73 11.74 -8.62
N ARG A 116 -8.92 12.67 -9.11
CA ARG A 116 -9.04 14.08 -8.74
C ARG A 116 -10.35 14.68 -9.23
N THR A 117 -10.82 14.31 -10.40
CA THR A 117 -12.13 14.74 -10.94
C THR A 117 -13.27 14.29 -10.03
N ILE A 118 -13.24 13.03 -9.58
CA ILE A 118 -14.24 12.49 -8.65
C ILE A 118 -14.16 13.21 -7.30
N PHE A 119 -12.95 13.37 -6.77
CA PHE A 119 -12.72 14.04 -5.49
C PHE A 119 -13.29 15.45 -5.47
N GLU A 120 -13.02 16.26 -6.47
CA GLU A 120 -13.54 17.63 -6.55
C GLU A 120 -15.04 17.70 -6.80
N GLY A 121 -15.64 16.67 -7.36
CA GLY A 121 -17.10 16.56 -7.44
C GLY A 121 -17.76 16.51 -6.06
N TYR A 122 -17.09 15.91 -5.08
CA TYR A 122 -17.57 15.85 -3.70
C TYR A 122 -17.01 16.99 -2.82
N PHE A 123 -15.81 17.44 -3.07
CA PHE A 123 -15.08 18.41 -2.25
C PHE A 123 -14.50 19.55 -3.12
N PRO A 124 -15.33 20.47 -3.60
CA PRO A 124 -14.91 21.50 -4.58
C PRO A 124 -14.07 22.63 -3.96
N GLN A 125 -13.90 22.66 -2.65
CA GLN A 125 -13.17 23.74 -1.97
C GLN A 125 -11.65 23.61 -2.16
N GLU A 126 -10.96 24.71 -2.40
CA GLU A 126 -9.50 24.74 -2.49
C GLU A 126 -8.82 24.18 -1.23
N SER A 127 -9.40 24.43 -0.04
CA SER A 127 -8.91 23.86 1.21
C SER A 127 -8.89 22.33 1.20
N ALA A 128 -9.88 21.70 0.58
CA ALA A 128 -9.92 20.24 0.41
C ALA A 128 -8.83 19.77 -0.56
N ALA A 129 -8.62 20.50 -1.66
CA ALA A 129 -7.55 20.21 -2.61
C ALA A 129 -6.16 20.26 -1.95
N ARG A 130 -5.94 21.17 -1.01
CA ARG A 130 -4.69 21.29 -0.24
C ARG A 130 -4.47 20.11 0.74
N CYS A 131 -5.52 19.38 1.10
CA CYS A 131 -5.41 18.17 1.92
C CYS A 131 -5.05 16.91 1.11
N VAL A 132 -5.08 16.97 -0.23
CA VAL A 132 -4.63 15.86 -1.07
C VAL A 132 -3.10 15.82 -1.04
N PRO A 133 -2.48 14.67 -0.70
CA PRO A 133 -1.03 14.54 -0.75
C PRO A 133 -0.52 14.80 -2.16
N GLY A 134 0.49 15.66 -2.28
CA GLY A 134 1.20 15.89 -3.55
C GLY A 134 2.30 14.85 -3.76
N GLY A 135 2.73 14.70 -5.02
CA GLY A 135 3.83 13.83 -5.41
C GLY A 135 3.42 12.40 -5.71
N LYS A 136 4.41 11.56 -6.01
CA LYS A 136 4.18 10.16 -6.34
C LYS A 136 3.53 9.44 -5.16
N SER A 137 2.50 8.66 -5.45
CA SER A 137 1.90 7.78 -4.45
C SER A 137 2.92 6.73 -4.02
N ILE A 138 3.43 6.91 -2.81
CA ILE A 138 4.32 5.96 -2.19
C ILE A 138 3.48 5.22 -1.16
N ALA A 139 3.08 4.02 -1.49
CA ALA A 139 2.28 3.21 -0.59
C ALA A 139 3.02 3.04 0.76
N CYS A 140 2.41 3.53 1.83
CA CYS A 140 2.88 3.39 3.21
C CYS A 140 4.18 4.14 3.56
N SER A 141 4.64 5.10 2.76
CA SER A 141 5.86 5.85 3.06
C SER A 141 5.59 7.36 3.03
N THR A 142 6.07 8.05 4.04
CA THR A 142 6.15 9.50 4.05
C THR A 142 7.43 9.95 3.33
N ALA A 143 7.54 11.23 2.98
CA ALA A 143 8.76 11.76 2.38
C ALA A 143 9.99 11.49 3.27
N GLU A 144 9.83 11.60 4.58
CA GLU A 144 10.86 11.29 5.57
C GLU A 144 11.27 9.81 5.55
N ALA A 145 10.32 8.91 5.38
CA ALA A 145 10.61 7.46 5.32
C ALA A 145 11.42 7.08 4.07
N LEU A 146 11.34 7.85 2.99
CA LEU A 146 12.17 7.67 1.82
C LEU A 146 13.64 8.09 2.03
N GLU A 147 13.88 8.99 2.97
CA GLU A 147 15.23 9.43 3.32
C GLU A 147 15.97 8.40 4.19
N TRP A 148 15.23 7.53 4.89
CA TRP A 148 15.81 6.52 5.79
C TRP A 148 16.43 5.32 5.06
N ASP A 149 16.00 5.07 3.82
CA ASP A 149 16.51 3.95 3.03
C ASP A 149 16.66 4.36 1.56
N GLU A 150 17.90 4.45 1.12
CA GLU A 150 18.24 4.86 -0.26
C GLU A 150 17.69 3.90 -1.33
N SER A 151 17.44 2.64 -0.98
CA SER A 151 16.85 1.68 -1.92
C SER A 151 15.46 2.10 -2.40
N PHE A 152 14.76 2.94 -1.63
CA PHE A 152 13.44 3.44 -2.01
C PHE A 152 13.48 4.65 -2.94
N LYS A 153 14.57 5.44 -2.94
CA LYS A 153 14.71 6.65 -3.77
C LYS A 153 14.65 6.34 -5.27
N ASN A 154 15.16 5.18 -5.66
CA ASN A 154 15.27 4.75 -7.06
C ASN A 154 14.21 3.73 -7.48
N ASN A 155 13.23 3.44 -6.63
CA ASN A 155 12.19 2.49 -6.95
C ASN A 155 11.01 3.19 -7.63
N ALA A 156 10.71 2.79 -8.87
CA ALA A 156 9.58 3.33 -9.64
C ALA A 156 8.22 3.02 -8.96
N ASP A 157 8.14 1.91 -8.26
CA ASP A 157 7.00 1.50 -7.45
C ASP A 157 7.46 1.03 -6.06
N PRO A 158 7.48 1.93 -5.07
CA PRO A 158 7.81 1.57 -3.69
C PRO A 158 6.79 0.61 -3.04
N SER A 159 5.60 0.47 -3.60
CA SER A 159 4.60 -0.49 -3.11
C SER A 159 4.99 -1.94 -3.44
N GLY A 160 5.71 -2.16 -4.52
CA GLY A 160 6.25 -3.45 -4.94
C GLY A 160 7.52 -3.91 -4.20
N ARG A 161 7.84 -3.31 -3.05
CA ARG A 161 9.07 -3.60 -2.28
C ARG A 161 9.28 -5.08 -1.96
N SER A 162 8.20 -5.78 -1.64
CA SER A 162 8.26 -7.21 -1.30
C SER A 162 8.51 -8.11 -2.49
N MET A 163 8.30 -7.64 -3.71
CA MET A 163 8.35 -8.44 -4.93
C MET A 163 9.78 -8.58 -5.51
N LYS A 164 10.61 -7.54 -5.36
CA LYS A 164 11.97 -7.56 -5.95
C LYS A 164 12.93 -8.53 -5.27
N ASP A 165 12.77 -8.71 -3.95
CA ASP A 165 13.65 -9.61 -3.18
C ASP A 165 13.20 -11.08 -3.24
N VAL A 166 11.98 -11.33 -3.71
CA VAL A 166 11.37 -12.66 -3.73
C VAL A 166 11.70 -13.42 -5.00
N HIS A 167 11.71 -12.72 -6.14
CA HIS A 167 12.07 -13.32 -7.42
C HIS A 167 13.60 -13.43 -7.65
N ALA A 168 14.41 -12.80 -6.81
CA ALA A 168 15.88 -12.90 -6.87
C ALA A 168 16.42 -14.23 -6.31
N GLY A 169 15.59 -15.06 -5.72
CA GLY A 169 15.97 -16.38 -5.15
C GLY A 169 15.68 -17.59 -6.04
N GLU A 170 15.07 -17.40 -7.22
CA GLU A 170 14.74 -18.49 -8.16
C GLU A 170 15.61 -18.54 -9.42
N SER A 171 16.83 -18.01 -9.35
CA SER A 171 17.82 -18.11 -10.45
C SER A 171 19.02 -18.97 -10.08
#